data_cf6e63ee10be2ad51a9735c3ae870a0e
#
_entry.id   cf6e63ee10be2ad51a9735c3ae870a0e
#
_cell.length_a   1.000
_cell.length_b   1.000
_cell.length_c   1.000
_cell.angle_alpha   90.00
_cell.angle_beta   90.00
_cell.angle_gamma   90.00
#
_symmetry.space_group_name_H-M   'P 1'
#
loop_
_entity.id
_entity.type
_entity.pdbx_description
1 polymer ?
#
loop_
_entity_poly.entity_id
_entity_poly.type
_entity_poly.pdbx_seq_one_letter_code
_entity_poly.pdbx_strand_id
1 'polypeptide(L)'
;MSDATVAKKPRETDDVPVPPTLRKSLKNRHIQLIALGGAIGTGLFYGSSESIQLAGPAILLAYLIGGLAIFLIVRALSEMAVEDPKAGAFSYYATQYWSKRAGFISGWNYWFNYVLVAMVELAVVGSFV
;
A
#
# COMPACT_ATOMS: atom_id res chain seq x y z
N MET A 1 22.31 -54.94 32.70
CA MET A 1 21.06 -54.32 33.20
C MET A 1 21.47 -53.07 33.96
N SER A 2 21.47 -51.96 33.33
CA SER A 2 21.43 -50.65 33.99
C SER A 2 20.96 -49.62 32.96
N ASP A 3 19.74 -49.25 33.14
CA ASP A 3 19.01 -48.30 32.31
C ASP A 3 19.43 -46.88 32.72
N ALA A 4 20.27 -46.27 31.93
CA ALA A 4 20.70 -44.88 32.12
C ALA A 4 19.71 -43.96 31.43
N THR A 5 18.68 -43.55 32.20
CA THR A 5 17.76 -42.50 31.84
C THR A 5 18.52 -41.20 31.60
N VAL A 6 18.77 -40.90 30.33
CA VAL A 6 19.33 -39.61 29.92
C VAL A 6 18.27 -38.54 30.14
N ALA A 7 18.37 -37.84 31.26
CA ALA A 7 17.58 -36.66 31.53
C ALA A 7 17.87 -35.60 30.45
N LYS A 8 16.92 -35.39 29.53
CA LYS A 8 16.99 -34.37 28.52
C LYS A 8 16.96 -32.99 29.20
N LYS A 9 18.13 -32.35 29.26
CA LYS A 9 18.27 -30.97 29.75
C LYS A 9 17.34 -30.05 28.97
N PRO A 10 16.45 -29.26 29.64
CA PRO A 10 15.63 -28.29 28.94
C PRO A 10 16.52 -27.34 28.16
N ARG A 11 16.20 -27.14 26.88
CA ARG A 11 16.90 -26.14 26.04
C ARG A 11 16.49 -24.76 26.55
N GLU A 12 17.45 -24.01 26.97
CA GLU A 12 17.40 -22.60 27.42
C GLU A 12 17.11 -21.63 26.25
N THR A 13 16.25 -22.04 25.31
CA THR A 13 15.87 -21.24 24.14
C THR A 13 14.44 -20.71 24.19
N ASP A 14 13.73 -20.91 25.33
CA ASP A 14 12.30 -20.56 25.42
C ASP A 14 12.03 -19.11 25.86
N ASP A 15 13.08 -18.32 26.15
CA ASP A 15 12.95 -16.94 26.63
C ASP A 15 13.31 -15.87 25.58
N VAL A 16 13.35 -16.22 24.28
CA VAL A 16 13.39 -15.17 23.25
C VAL A 16 12.01 -14.52 23.19
N PRO A 17 11.86 -13.22 23.53
CA PRO A 17 10.59 -12.54 23.41
C PRO A 17 10.13 -12.63 21.96
N VAL A 18 9.13 -13.46 21.69
CA VAL A 18 8.50 -13.51 20.36
C VAL A 18 7.93 -12.12 20.10
N PRO A 19 8.41 -11.39 19.08
CA PRO A 19 7.86 -10.08 18.78
C PRO A 19 6.35 -10.20 18.60
N PRO A 20 5.55 -9.23 19.10
CA PRO A 20 4.10 -9.32 19.05
C PRO A 20 3.70 -9.55 17.58
N THR A 21 3.26 -10.76 17.29
CA THR A 21 2.77 -11.11 15.95
C THR A 21 1.57 -10.25 15.67
N LEU A 22 1.66 -9.41 14.64
CA LEU A 22 0.54 -8.57 14.21
C LEU A 22 -0.69 -9.46 13.99
N ARG A 23 -1.71 -9.27 14.81
CA ARG A 23 -2.94 -10.04 14.68
C ARG A 23 -3.63 -9.64 13.37
N LYS A 24 -3.88 -10.60 12.50
CA LYS A 24 -4.73 -10.43 11.31
C LYS A 24 -6.19 -10.28 11.75
N SER A 25 -6.56 -9.10 12.26
CA SER A 25 -7.92 -8.81 12.74
C SER A 25 -8.82 -8.21 11.67
N LEU A 26 -8.24 -7.72 10.57
CA LEU A 26 -8.98 -7.10 9.48
C LEU A 26 -9.64 -8.16 8.59
N LYS A 27 -10.96 -8.08 8.47
CA LYS A 27 -11.73 -8.88 7.51
C LYS A 27 -11.62 -8.24 6.13
N ASN A 28 -11.80 -9.04 5.07
CA ASN A 28 -11.70 -8.59 3.68
C ASN A 28 -12.54 -7.33 3.38
N ARG A 29 -13.76 -7.26 3.91
CA ARG A 29 -14.64 -6.08 3.78
C ARG A 29 -14.04 -4.80 4.39
N HIS A 30 -13.28 -4.90 5.50
CA HIS A 30 -12.64 -3.74 6.11
C HIS A 30 -11.52 -3.21 5.23
N ILE A 31 -10.73 -4.11 4.63
CA ILE A 31 -9.65 -3.77 3.71
C ILE A 31 -10.23 -3.10 2.44
N GLN A 32 -11.32 -3.64 1.89
CA GLN A 32 -11.99 -3.05 0.74
C GLN A 32 -12.55 -1.65 1.03
N LEU A 33 -13.19 -1.44 2.18
CA LEU A 33 -13.72 -0.13 2.56
C LEU A 33 -12.61 0.90 2.80
N ILE A 34 -11.51 0.50 3.43
CA ILE A 34 -10.34 1.38 3.63
C ILE A 34 -9.70 1.73 2.30
N ALA A 35 -9.53 0.75 1.40
CA ALA A 35 -8.97 0.97 0.08
C ALA A 35 -9.85 1.89 -0.77
N LEU A 36 -11.17 1.67 -0.77
CA LEU A 36 -12.13 2.50 -1.49
C LEU A 36 -12.16 3.92 -0.93
N GLY A 37 -12.24 4.08 0.40
CA GLY A 37 -12.21 5.39 1.05
C GLY A 37 -10.92 6.16 0.80
N GLY A 38 -9.78 5.48 0.79
CA GLY A 38 -8.49 6.09 0.47
C GLY A 38 -8.32 6.45 -1.01
N ALA A 39 -9.04 5.76 -1.91
CA ALA A 39 -9.01 6.07 -3.35
C ALA A 39 -9.94 7.23 -3.74
N ILE A 40 -11.03 7.44 -2.99
CA ILE A 40 -12.03 8.49 -3.25
C ILE A 40 -11.59 9.81 -2.60
N GLY A 41 -10.42 10.29 -2.71
CA GLY A 41 -10.02 11.57 -2.11
C GLY A 41 -10.82 12.78 -2.63
N THR A 42 -10.52 13.95 -2.09
CA THR A 42 -11.10 15.26 -2.52
C THR A 42 -10.94 15.51 -4.01
N GLY A 43 -9.91 14.93 -4.64
CA GLY A 43 -9.66 15.04 -6.07
C GLY A 43 -10.78 14.51 -6.94
N LEU A 44 -11.51 13.47 -6.50
CA LEU A 44 -12.64 12.96 -7.28
C LEU A 44 -13.81 13.98 -7.32
N PHE A 45 -14.11 14.63 -6.22
CA PHE A 45 -15.25 15.54 -6.14
C PHE A 45 -14.91 16.97 -6.59
N TYR A 46 -13.77 17.48 -6.20
CA TYR A 46 -13.35 18.85 -6.52
C TYR A 46 -12.65 18.95 -7.88
N GLY A 47 -11.66 18.09 -8.13
CA GLY A 47 -10.86 18.13 -9.36
C GLY A 47 -11.59 17.62 -10.59
N SER A 48 -12.59 16.74 -10.43
CA SER A 48 -13.34 16.20 -11.56
C SER A 48 -14.25 17.23 -12.23
N SER A 49 -14.75 18.22 -11.50
CA SER A 49 -15.66 19.24 -12.05
C SER A 49 -14.99 20.06 -13.17
N GLU A 50 -13.77 20.51 -12.95
CA GLU A 50 -12.98 21.24 -13.94
C GLU A 50 -12.59 20.36 -15.13
N SER A 51 -12.19 19.12 -14.86
CA SER A 51 -11.84 18.16 -15.90
C SER A 51 -13.03 17.81 -16.80
N ILE A 52 -14.25 17.70 -16.24
CA ILE A 52 -15.47 17.46 -17.01
C ILE A 52 -15.80 18.67 -17.90
N GLN A 53 -15.63 19.88 -17.39
CA GLN A 53 -15.88 21.09 -18.17
C GLN A 53 -14.95 21.22 -19.36
N LEU A 54 -13.67 20.84 -19.21
CA LEU A 54 -12.66 20.91 -20.27
C LEU A 54 -12.78 19.78 -21.31
N ALA A 55 -12.98 18.56 -20.85
CA ALA A 55 -12.95 17.36 -21.69
C ALA A 55 -14.33 16.91 -22.17
N GLY A 56 -15.44 17.39 -21.55
CA GLY A 56 -16.78 16.95 -21.88
C GLY A 56 -16.94 15.43 -21.82
N PRO A 57 -17.71 14.80 -22.74
CA PRO A 57 -17.90 13.34 -22.75
C PRO A 57 -16.64 12.52 -22.95
N ALA A 58 -15.56 13.11 -23.52
CA ALA A 58 -14.31 12.42 -23.77
C ALA A 58 -13.58 12.01 -22.46
N ILE A 59 -13.97 12.58 -21.33
CA ILE A 59 -13.44 12.21 -20.01
C ILE A 59 -13.69 10.74 -19.69
N LEU A 60 -14.79 10.16 -20.17
CA LEU A 60 -15.10 8.74 -19.97
C LEU A 60 -14.03 7.83 -20.60
N LEU A 61 -13.56 8.18 -21.79
CA LEU A 61 -12.47 7.43 -22.44
C LEU A 61 -11.16 7.56 -21.66
N ALA A 62 -10.84 8.76 -21.17
CA ALA A 62 -9.65 8.97 -20.36
C ALA A 62 -9.68 8.15 -19.06
N TYR A 63 -10.81 8.13 -18.38
CA TYR A 63 -10.96 7.30 -17.17
C TYR A 63 -10.95 5.80 -17.46
N LEU A 64 -11.50 5.37 -18.59
CA LEU A 64 -11.48 3.96 -18.99
C LEU A 64 -10.06 3.49 -19.28
N ILE A 65 -9.30 4.26 -20.05
CA ILE A 65 -7.89 3.94 -20.39
C ILE A 65 -7.01 4.01 -19.12
N GLY A 66 -7.14 5.10 -18.34
CA GLY A 66 -6.39 5.26 -17.10
C GLY A 66 -6.73 4.19 -16.06
N GLY A 67 -8.01 3.88 -15.91
CA GLY A 67 -8.47 2.83 -15.00
C GLY A 67 -7.97 1.45 -15.39
N LEU A 68 -7.95 1.13 -16.68
CA LEU A 68 -7.38 -0.12 -17.17
C LEU A 68 -5.89 -0.21 -16.90
N ALA A 69 -5.15 0.87 -17.16
CA ALA A 69 -3.72 0.92 -16.87
C ALA A 69 -3.41 0.74 -15.38
N ILE A 70 -4.14 1.45 -14.51
CA ILE A 70 -4.01 1.31 -13.05
C ILE A 70 -4.35 -0.10 -12.60
N PHE A 71 -5.43 -0.69 -13.13
CA PHE A 71 -5.83 -2.05 -12.82
C PHE A 71 -4.71 -3.06 -13.12
N LEU A 72 -4.06 -2.96 -14.29
CA LEU A 72 -2.95 -3.84 -14.67
C LEU A 72 -1.73 -3.66 -13.75
N ILE A 73 -1.40 -2.41 -13.41
CA ILE A 73 -0.28 -2.10 -12.52
C ILE A 73 -0.54 -2.66 -11.11
N VAL A 74 -1.73 -2.41 -10.56
CA VAL A 74 -2.08 -2.88 -9.21
C VAL A 74 -2.16 -4.41 -9.17
N ARG A 75 -2.64 -5.03 -10.23
CA ARG A 75 -2.66 -6.49 -10.35
C ARG A 75 -1.24 -7.07 -10.32
N ALA A 76 -0.33 -6.54 -11.12
CA ALA A 76 1.07 -6.97 -11.13
C ALA A 76 1.75 -6.77 -9.77
N LEU A 77 1.48 -5.63 -9.11
CA LEU A 77 1.97 -5.38 -7.75
C LEU A 77 1.42 -6.38 -6.74
N SER A 78 0.13 -6.72 -6.86
CA SER A 78 -0.52 -7.69 -5.97
C SER A 78 0.08 -9.09 -6.11
N GLU A 79 0.42 -9.51 -7.31
CA GLU A 79 1.09 -10.80 -7.56
C GLU A 79 2.45 -10.85 -6.87
N MET A 80 3.26 -9.79 -6.97
CA MET A 80 4.53 -9.68 -6.24
C MET A 80 4.34 -9.64 -4.73
N ALA A 81 3.30 -8.98 -4.24
CA ALA A 81 3.02 -8.87 -2.80
C ALA A 81 2.52 -10.18 -2.17
N VAL A 82 1.95 -11.06 -2.95
CA VAL A 82 1.55 -12.41 -2.49
C VAL A 82 2.76 -13.32 -2.38
N GLU A 83 3.71 -13.21 -3.30
CA GLU A 83 4.92 -14.03 -3.33
C GLU A 83 5.92 -13.62 -2.24
N ASP A 84 6.17 -12.33 -2.09
CA ASP A 84 7.08 -11.78 -1.06
C ASP A 84 6.45 -10.57 -0.34
N PRO A 85 5.62 -10.80 0.72
CA PRO A 85 4.93 -9.73 1.42
C PRO A 85 5.91 -8.90 2.26
N LYS A 86 6.30 -7.73 1.79
CA LYS A 86 7.19 -6.79 2.47
C LYS A 86 6.54 -5.43 2.69
N ALA A 87 6.91 -4.79 3.80
CA ALA A 87 6.55 -3.40 4.05
C ALA A 87 7.25 -2.47 3.04
N GLY A 88 6.54 -1.45 2.56
CA GLY A 88 7.09 -0.50 1.59
C GLY A 88 7.07 -1.00 0.14
N ALA A 89 6.12 -1.89 -0.20
CA ALA A 89 5.96 -2.61 -1.46
C ALA A 89 6.59 -1.96 -2.70
N PHE A 90 6.19 -0.74 -3.07
CA PHE A 90 6.70 -0.09 -4.29
C PHE A 90 8.21 0.14 -4.28
N SER A 91 8.75 0.71 -3.20
CA SER A 91 10.18 1.01 -3.09
C SER A 91 11.00 -0.25 -2.86
N TYR A 92 10.45 -1.23 -2.14
CA TYR A 92 11.09 -2.52 -1.92
C TYR A 92 11.24 -3.28 -3.24
N TYR A 93 10.16 -3.47 -4.00
CA TYR A 93 10.21 -4.18 -5.28
C TYR A 93 11.03 -3.44 -6.33
N ALA A 94 10.97 -2.10 -6.38
CA ALA A 94 11.83 -1.32 -7.25
C ALA A 94 13.32 -1.50 -6.92
N THR A 95 13.67 -1.64 -5.62
CA THR A 95 15.04 -1.93 -5.19
C THR A 95 15.46 -3.33 -5.56
N GLN A 96 14.59 -4.30 -5.37
CA GLN A 96 14.89 -5.73 -5.55
C GLN A 96 15.01 -6.10 -7.04
N TYR A 97 14.05 -5.66 -7.86
CA TYR A 97 13.94 -6.10 -9.25
C TYR A 97 14.56 -5.13 -10.28
N TRP A 98 14.78 -3.90 -9.90
CA TRP A 98 15.34 -2.91 -10.83
C TRP A 98 16.71 -2.40 -10.37
N SER A 99 16.74 -1.51 -9.35
CA SER A 99 17.99 -1.00 -8.78
C SER A 99 17.77 -0.27 -7.45
N LYS A 100 18.84 -0.14 -6.65
CA LYS A 100 18.83 0.65 -5.42
C LYS A 100 18.42 2.11 -5.66
N ARG A 101 18.82 2.69 -6.81
CA ARG A 101 18.44 4.06 -7.19
C ARG A 101 16.95 4.17 -7.49
N ALA A 102 16.38 3.19 -8.20
CA ALA A 102 14.95 3.16 -8.50
C ALA A 102 14.11 3.05 -7.21
N GLY A 103 14.52 2.20 -6.27
CA GLY A 103 13.85 2.11 -4.97
C GLY A 103 13.92 3.39 -4.15
N PHE A 104 15.06 4.07 -4.13
CA PHE A 104 15.22 5.36 -3.46
C PHE A 104 14.31 6.44 -4.07
N ILE A 105 14.33 6.59 -5.40
CA ILE A 105 13.48 7.54 -6.12
C ILE A 105 12.00 7.23 -5.89
N SER A 106 11.60 5.95 -5.96
CA SER A 106 10.24 5.52 -5.71
C SER A 106 9.76 5.86 -4.31
N GLY A 107 10.59 5.62 -3.28
CA GLY A 107 10.29 5.96 -1.89
C GLY A 107 10.12 7.47 -1.68
N TRP A 108 11.02 8.27 -2.24
CA TRP A 108 10.94 9.73 -2.16
C TRP A 108 9.72 10.28 -2.90
N ASN A 109 9.44 9.77 -4.10
CA ASN A 109 8.25 10.15 -4.86
C ASN A 109 6.96 9.84 -4.11
N TYR A 110 6.89 8.68 -3.47
CA TYR A 110 5.75 8.28 -2.63
C TYR A 110 5.57 9.23 -1.45
N TRP A 111 6.64 9.53 -0.70
CA TRP A 111 6.59 10.47 0.41
C TRP A 111 6.14 11.86 -0.03
N PHE A 112 6.73 12.38 -1.09
CA PHE A 112 6.41 13.70 -1.63
C PHE A 112 4.95 13.78 -2.10
N ASN A 113 4.44 12.73 -2.74
CA ASN A 113 3.05 12.63 -3.14
C ASN A 113 2.10 12.74 -1.94
N TYR A 114 2.38 12.05 -0.82
CA TYR A 114 1.55 12.15 0.37
C TYR A 114 1.57 13.53 1.01
N VAL A 115 2.71 14.20 1.03
CA VAL A 115 2.82 15.58 1.53
C VAL A 115 1.98 16.54 0.67
N LEU A 116 2.06 16.42 -0.66
CA LEU A 116 1.25 17.24 -1.56
C LEU A 116 -0.25 16.96 -1.40
N VAL A 117 -0.65 15.70 -1.34
CA VAL A 117 -2.05 15.32 -1.14
C VAL A 117 -2.58 15.90 0.17
N ALA A 118 -1.83 15.80 1.27
CA ALA A 118 -2.24 16.38 2.55
C ALA A 118 -2.42 17.90 2.47
N MET A 119 -1.52 18.61 1.76
CA MET A 119 -1.65 20.06 1.56
C MET A 119 -2.90 20.42 0.76
N VAL A 120 -3.18 19.67 -0.32
CA VAL A 120 -4.37 19.89 -1.15
C VAL A 120 -5.64 19.63 -0.36
N GLU A 121 -5.69 18.55 0.41
CA GLU A 121 -6.86 18.22 1.23
C GLU A 121 -7.14 19.30 2.28
N LEU A 122 -6.11 19.82 2.94
CA LEU A 122 -6.25 20.93 3.88
C LEU A 122 -6.75 22.21 3.20
N ALA A 123 -6.24 22.52 2.00
CA ALA A 123 -6.68 23.68 1.24
C ALA A 123 -8.16 23.56 0.81
N VAL A 124 -8.58 22.35 0.37
CA VAL A 124 -9.96 22.08 -0.01
C VAL A 124 -10.90 22.19 1.20
N VAL A 125 -10.54 21.61 2.34
CA VAL A 125 -11.33 21.75 3.58
C VAL A 125 -11.45 23.21 3.97
N GLY A 126 -10.37 24.00 3.89
CA GLY A 126 -10.40 25.43 4.17
C GLY A 126 -11.27 26.25 3.22
N SER A 127 -11.56 25.76 2.01
CA SER A 127 -12.44 26.43 1.05
C SER A 127 -13.93 26.22 1.34
N PHE A 128 -14.28 25.25 2.19
CA PHE A 128 -15.66 24.96 2.59
C PHE A 128 -16.06 25.59 3.93
N VAL A 129 -15.13 26.21 4.65
CA VAL A 129 -15.36 26.91 5.91
C VAL A 129 -15.45 28.40 5.69
#